data_073760005fd1ee63554bd6650d041a13
#
_entry.id   073760005fd1ee63554bd6650d041a13
#
_cell.length_a   1.000
_cell.length_b   1.000
_cell.length_c   1.000
_cell.angle_alpha   90.00
_cell.angle_beta   90.00
_cell.angle_gamma   90.00
#
_symmetry.space_group_name_H-M   'P 1'
#
loop_
_entity.id
_entity.type
_entity.pdbx_description
1 polymer ?
#
loop_
_entity_poly.entity_id
_entity_poly.type
_entity_poly.pdbx_seq_one_letter_code
_entity_poly.pdbx_strand_id
1 'polypeptide(L)'
;MLPDDDICYQALTARDSRFDGRFFAGVLSTGIYCRPVCPARTPHRRNVRFFGSAAAASAAGLRACRRCRPDSLPGSREWDHRGDLVARALRLIGSGQTYDADELAQRLHVSSRHLNRALVAEVGATSGQLMRTRRAQSARLLLEQTDLSAADVAFTAGFGSVRQFNDVIREHFGQTPRQLRVGTGARSSSAGTLDLRLKLRPPYAVDAVLGWLARHAVPGVDDVDPGTRRVATRTIDGVGVPAWL
;
A
#
# COMPACT_ATOMS: atom_id res chain seq x y z
N MET A 1 -26.32 10.02 -17.94
CA MET A 1 -27.40 10.96 -17.58
C MET A 1 -26.98 11.67 -16.30
N LEU A 2 -27.10 13.00 -16.25
CA LEU A 2 -26.83 13.78 -15.03
C LEU A 2 -27.93 13.47 -14.00
N PRO A 3 -27.58 13.19 -12.73
CA PRO A 3 -28.58 13.06 -11.66
C PRO A 3 -29.36 14.37 -11.47
N ASP A 4 -30.53 14.25 -10.81
CA ASP A 4 -31.30 15.42 -10.41
C ASP A 4 -30.46 16.43 -9.62
N ASP A 5 -30.73 17.71 -9.81
CA ASP A 5 -29.98 18.82 -9.22
C ASP A 5 -29.97 18.79 -7.68
N ASP A 6 -31.04 18.30 -7.03
CA ASP A 6 -31.11 18.20 -5.58
C ASP A 6 -30.27 17.02 -5.08
N ILE A 7 -30.24 15.91 -5.81
CA ILE A 7 -29.33 14.77 -5.54
C ILE A 7 -27.88 15.23 -5.69
N CYS A 8 -27.56 15.95 -6.76
CA CYS A 8 -26.23 16.50 -6.99
C CYS A 8 -25.81 17.44 -5.85
N TYR A 9 -26.71 18.30 -5.36
CA TYR A 9 -26.39 19.23 -4.27
C TYR A 9 -26.21 18.51 -2.93
N GLN A 10 -27.02 17.49 -2.64
CA GLN A 10 -26.84 16.64 -1.45
C GLN A 10 -25.48 15.92 -1.49
N ALA A 11 -25.14 15.31 -2.63
CA ALA A 11 -23.87 14.65 -2.84
C ALA A 11 -22.67 15.61 -2.70
N LEU A 12 -22.77 16.83 -3.22
CA LEU A 12 -21.78 17.88 -3.06
C LEU A 12 -21.60 18.28 -1.59
N THR A 13 -22.70 18.44 -0.86
CA THR A 13 -22.69 18.82 0.56
C THR A 13 -22.09 17.73 1.44
N ALA A 14 -22.42 16.47 1.15
CA ALA A 14 -21.88 15.29 1.83
C ALA A 14 -20.46 14.94 1.38
N ARG A 15 -19.95 15.55 0.30
CA ARG A 15 -18.69 15.17 -0.37
C ARG A 15 -18.66 13.69 -0.72
N ASP A 16 -19.77 13.17 -1.25
CA ASP A 16 -19.96 11.75 -1.50
C ASP A 16 -19.08 11.28 -2.66
N SER A 17 -18.09 10.44 -2.34
CA SER A 17 -17.14 9.90 -3.31
C SER A 17 -17.75 9.00 -4.38
N ARG A 18 -18.94 8.45 -4.15
CA ARG A 18 -19.67 7.63 -5.13
C ARG A 18 -20.11 8.43 -6.37
N PHE A 19 -20.20 9.75 -6.21
CA PHE A 19 -20.55 10.67 -7.28
C PHE A 19 -19.32 11.33 -7.93
N ASP A 20 -18.12 11.02 -7.47
CA ASP A 20 -16.91 11.63 -8.04
C ASP A 20 -16.71 11.24 -9.50
N GLY A 21 -16.55 12.25 -10.35
CA GLY A 21 -16.49 12.08 -11.80
C GLY A 21 -17.85 11.87 -12.51
N ARG A 22 -18.97 11.73 -11.77
CA ARG A 22 -20.30 11.60 -12.34
C ARG A 22 -20.92 12.95 -12.68
N PHE A 23 -20.56 13.99 -11.95
CA PHE A 23 -20.93 15.37 -12.23
C PHE A 23 -19.88 16.35 -11.71
N PHE A 24 -19.99 17.60 -12.14
CA PHE A 24 -19.14 18.70 -11.71
C PHE A 24 -20.02 19.87 -11.25
N ALA A 25 -19.65 20.51 -10.15
CA ALA A 25 -20.37 21.63 -9.58
C ALA A 25 -19.71 22.96 -9.98
N GLY A 26 -20.38 23.72 -10.82
CA GLY A 26 -19.97 25.07 -11.19
C GLY A 26 -20.46 26.10 -10.17
N VAL A 27 -19.57 26.85 -9.56
CA VAL A 27 -19.88 27.89 -8.58
C VAL A 27 -19.92 29.24 -9.29
N LEU A 28 -21.11 29.73 -9.56
CA LEU A 28 -21.34 30.90 -10.38
C LEU A 28 -20.74 32.18 -9.79
N SER A 29 -20.73 32.29 -8.45
CA SER A 29 -20.18 33.47 -7.75
C SER A 29 -18.65 33.58 -7.87
N THR A 30 -17.94 32.49 -8.16
CA THR A 30 -16.49 32.46 -8.26
C THR A 30 -15.96 32.13 -9.64
N GLY A 31 -16.83 31.70 -10.54
CA GLY A 31 -16.45 31.21 -11.86
C GLY A 31 -15.61 29.93 -11.84
N ILE A 32 -15.76 29.09 -10.80
CA ILE A 32 -14.94 27.89 -10.61
C ILE A 32 -15.82 26.67 -10.65
N TYR A 33 -15.38 25.60 -11.34
CA TYR A 33 -16.03 24.30 -11.23
C TYR A 33 -15.18 23.31 -10.42
N CYS A 34 -15.86 22.47 -9.65
CA CYS A 34 -15.30 21.54 -8.68
C CYS A 34 -15.86 20.13 -8.87
N ARG A 35 -15.12 19.14 -8.35
CA ARG A 35 -15.62 17.77 -8.13
C ARG A 35 -16.54 17.74 -6.90
N PRO A 36 -17.46 16.77 -6.78
CA PRO A 36 -18.30 16.58 -5.59
C PRO A 36 -17.50 16.47 -4.29
N VAL A 37 -16.33 15.82 -4.33
CA VAL A 37 -15.43 15.57 -3.20
C VAL A 37 -14.53 16.75 -2.83
N CYS A 38 -14.72 17.91 -3.43
CA CYS A 38 -13.86 19.07 -3.20
C CYS A 38 -13.83 19.48 -1.72
N PRO A 39 -12.64 19.69 -1.10
CA PRO A 39 -12.53 20.11 0.30
C PRO A 39 -12.84 21.59 0.52
N ALA A 40 -13.21 22.35 -0.51
CA ALA A 40 -13.63 23.74 -0.38
C ALA A 40 -14.96 23.85 0.38
N ARG A 41 -15.25 25.07 0.88
CA ARG A 41 -16.55 25.35 1.50
C ARG A 41 -17.66 25.10 0.49
N THR A 42 -18.71 24.38 0.90
CA THR A 42 -19.89 24.14 0.07
C THR A 42 -20.56 25.47 -0.25
N PRO A 43 -20.77 25.78 -1.53
CA PRO A 43 -21.43 27.02 -1.93
C PRO A 43 -22.94 26.94 -1.66
N HIS A 44 -23.62 28.09 -1.56
CA HIS A 44 -25.08 28.12 -1.45
C HIS A 44 -25.71 27.50 -2.72
N ARG A 45 -26.83 26.77 -2.56
CA ARG A 45 -27.53 26.08 -3.65
C ARG A 45 -27.84 27.00 -4.85
N ARG A 46 -28.29 28.24 -4.59
CA ARG A 46 -28.61 29.25 -5.62
C ARG A 46 -27.41 29.66 -6.50
N ASN A 47 -26.18 29.42 -6.03
CA ASN A 47 -24.95 29.78 -6.74
C ASN A 47 -24.30 28.56 -7.43
N VAL A 48 -24.99 27.42 -7.50
CA VAL A 48 -24.44 26.20 -8.07
C VAL A 48 -25.24 25.77 -9.29
N ARG A 49 -24.52 25.43 -10.35
CA ARG A 49 -25.02 24.75 -11.54
C ARG A 49 -24.25 23.46 -11.73
N PHE A 50 -24.94 22.38 -12.09
CA PHE A 50 -24.31 21.10 -12.29
C PHE A 50 -24.04 20.78 -13.77
N PHE A 51 -22.94 20.08 -14.04
CA PHE A 51 -22.48 19.73 -15.38
C PHE A 51 -22.12 18.25 -15.43
N GLY A 52 -22.44 17.57 -16.51
CA GLY A 52 -22.13 16.14 -16.71
C GLY A 52 -20.66 15.87 -17.04
N SER A 53 -19.88 16.90 -17.36
CA SER A 53 -18.44 16.77 -17.66
C SER A 53 -17.67 18.05 -17.31
N ALA A 54 -16.37 17.90 -17.07
CA ALA A 54 -15.44 19.02 -16.91
C ALA A 54 -15.42 19.93 -18.17
N ALA A 55 -15.51 19.33 -19.36
CA ALA A 55 -15.56 20.04 -20.62
C ALA A 55 -16.80 20.94 -20.75
N ALA A 56 -17.98 20.43 -20.32
CA ALA A 56 -19.22 21.23 -20.34
C ALA A 56 -19.14 22.41 -19.35
N ALA A 57 -18.54 22.23 -18.17
CA ALA A 57 -18.32 23.30 -17.21
C ALA A 57 -17.32 24.36 -17.76
N SER A 58 -16.26 23.92 -18.41
CA SER A 58 -15.28 24.80 -19.05
C SER A 58 -15.89 25.56 -20.22
N ALA A 59 -16.70 24.91 -21.07
CA ALA A 59 -17.41 25.54 -22.17
C ALA A 59 -18.42 26.60 -21.70
N ALA A 60 -18.96 26.45 -20.47
CA ALA A 60 -19.80 27.47 -19.80
C ALA A 60 -19.00 28.65 -19.21
N GLY A 61 -17.70 28.74 -19.48
CA GLY A 61 -16.84 29.84 -19.03
C GLY A 61 -16.28 29.70 -17.62
N LEU A 62 -16.43 28.51 -17.00
CA LEU A 62 -15.90 28.27 -15.66
C LEU A 62 -14.47 27.72 -15.73
N ARG A 63 -13.64 28.08 -14.74
CA ARG A 63 -12.27 27.54 -14.63
C ARG A 63 -12.18 26.39 -13.62
N ALA A 64 -11.24 25.48 -13.87
CA ALA A 64 -10.99 24.35 -12.99
C ALA A 64 -10.51 24.77 -11.58
N CYS A 65 -11.02 24.10 -10.57
CA CYS A 65 -10.58 24.27 -9.19
C CYS A 65 -9.15 23.72 -8.99
N ARG A 66 -8.25 24.56 -8.47
CA ARG A 66 -6.85 24.13 -8.20
C ARG A 66 -6.70 23.13 -7.06
N ARG A 67 -7.72 23.00 -6.20
CA ARG A 67 -7.68 22.07 -5.04
C ARG A 67 -8.07 20.64 -5.42
N CYS A 68 -9.16 20.47 -6.17
CA CYS A 68 -9.67 19.16 -6.53
C CYS A 68 -9.35 18.72 -7.97
N ARG A 69 -8.68 19.60 -8.77
CA ARG A 69 -8.20 19.31 -10.12
C ARG A 69 -9.24 18.55 -10.98
N PRO A 70 -10.41 19.15 -11.20
CA PRO A 70 -11.48 18.50 -11.97
C PRO A 70 -11.15 18.37 -13.46
N ASP A 71 -10.08 19.01 -13.90
CA ASP A 71 -9.48 18.97 -15.24
C ASP A 71 -8.54 17.78 -15.44
N SER A 72 -8.15 17.06 -14.37
CA SER A 72 -7.27 15.89 -14.44
C SER A 72 -8.04 14.65 -14.91
N LEU A 73 -7.31 13.68 -15.46
CA LEU A 73 -7.90 12.41 -15.87
C LEU A 73 -8.31 11.57 -14.64
N PRO A 74 -9.52 10.99 -14.61
CA PRO A 74 -9.92 10.06 -13.57
C PRO A 74 -8.91 8.93 -13.42
N GLY A 75 -8.52 8.62 -12.17
CA GLY A 75 -7.51 7.60 -11.88
C GLY A 75 -6.06 8.07 -11.99
N SER A 76 -5.81 9.30 -12.44
CA SER A 76 -4.47 9.89 -12.38
C SER A 76 -4.10 10.31 -10.96
N ARG A 77 -2.79 10.52 -10.72
CA ARG A 77 -2.28 11.02 -9.44
C ARG A 77 -2.88 12.38 -9.06
N GLU A 78 -3.07 13.24 -10.05
CA GLU A 78 -3.68 14.57 -9.87
C GLU A 78 -5.16 14.47 -9.50
N TRP A 79 -5.83 13.42 -9.96
CA TRP A 79 -7.23 13.13 -9.61
C TRP A 79 -7.36 12.60 -8.19
N ASP A 80 -6.49 11.70 -7.79
CA ASP A 80 -6.54 11.05 -6.46
C ASP A 80 -5.17 11.06 -5.77
N HIS A 81 -4.78 12.23 -5.30
CA HIS A 81 -3.55 12.39 -4.52
C HIS A 81 -3.50 11.55 -3.25
N ARG A 82 -4.66 11.30 -2.63
CA ARG A 82 -4.72 10.54 -1.38
C ARG A 82 -4.51 9.05 -1.64
N GLY A 83 -5.22 8.51 -2.62
CA GLY A 83 -5.07 7.11 -3.02
C GLY A 83 -3.65 6.80 -3.51
N ASP A 84 -3.04 7.70 -4.29
CA ASP A 84 -1.64 7.56 -4.70
C ASP A 84 -0.68 7.56 -3.50
N LEU A 85 -0.86 8.48 -2.56
CA LEU A 85 -0.04 8.55 -1.34
C LEU A 85 -0.15 7.25 -0.53
N VAL A 86 -1.37 6.76 -0.32
CA VAL A 86 -1.62 5.52 0.43
C VAL A 86 -1.04 4.32 -0.31
N ALA A 87 -1.24 4.20 -1.62
CA ALA A 87 -0.66 3.12 -2.42
C ALA A 87 0.88 3.11 -2.37
N ARG A 88 1.52 4.28 -2.42
CA ARG A 88 2.97 4.40 -2.26
C ARG A 88 3.44 4.00 -0.86
N ALA A 89 2.72 4.43 0.18
CA ALA A 89 3.02 4.06 1.56
C ALA A 89 2.93 2.53 1.75
N LEU A 90 1.86 1.91 1.26
CA LEU A 90 1.67 0.45 1.35
C LEU A 90 2.75 -0.32 0.58
N ARG A 91 3.19 0.15 -0.59
CA ARG A 91 4.31 -0.45 -1.31
C ARG A 91 5.62 -0.38 -0.52
N LEU A 92 5.93 0.77 0.08
CA LEU A 92 7.14 0.92 0.93
C LEU A 92 7.07 0.02 2.18
N ILE A 93 5.93 -0.04 2.87
CA ILE A 93 5.72 -0.96 4.00
C ILE A 93 5.87 -2.42 3.53
N GLY A 94 5.36 -2.75 2.35
CA GLY A 94 5.42 -4.10 1.76
C GLY A 94 6.80 -4.52 1.27
N SER A 95 7.71 -3.57 0.96
CA SER A 95 9.03 -3.87 0.36
C SER A 95 10.01 -4.61 1.28
N GLY A 96 9.66 -4.82 2.54
CA GLY A 96 10.52 -5.50 3.51
C GLY A 96 11.59 -4.61 4.16
N GLN A 97 11.77 -3.38 3.69
CA GLN A 97 12.64 -2.42 4.37
C GLN A 97 12.02 -1.98 5.69
N THR A 98 12.85 -1.90 6.72
CA THR A 98 12.40 -1.46 8.05
C THR A 98 12.45 0.07 8.11
N TYR A 99 11.28 0.68 8.19
CA TYR A 99 11.14 2.12 8.44
C TYR A 99 10.52 2.35 9.82
N ASP A 100 10.80 3.51 10.40
CA ASP A 100 9.91 4.08 11.39
C ASP A 100 8.83 4.95 10.71
N ALA A 101 7.88 5.48 11.51
CA ALA A 101 6.76 6.26 10.97
C ALA A 101 7.22 7.60 10.36
N ASP A 102 8.26 8.21 10.92
CA ASP A 102 8.77 9.49 10.47
C ASP A 102 9.63 9.33 9.23
N GLU A 103 10.47 8.31 9.18
CA GLU A 103 11.25 7.96 7.99
C GLU A 103 10.35 7.64 6.78
N LEU A 104 9.27 6.87 7.01
CA LEU A 104 8.28 6.59 5.96
C LEU A 104 7.65 7.88 5.43
N ALA A 105 7.27 8.80 6.32
CA ALA A 105 6.69 10.08 5.95
C ALA A 105 7.68 10.96 5.18
N GLN A 106 8.94 11.01 5.61
CA GLN A 106 10.02 11.75 4.92
C GLN A 106 10.23 11.22 3.49
N ARG A 107 10.29 9.90 3.29
CA ARG A 107 10.42 9.30 1.96
C ARG A 107 9.23 9.60 1.03
N LEU A 108 8.08 9.83 1.60
CA LEU A 108 6.88 10.22 0.86
C LEU A 108 6.74 11.74 0.70
N HIS A 109 7.67 12.52 1.26
CA HIS A 109 7.66 13.99 1.25
C HIS A 109 6.39 14.59 1.87
N VAL A 110 5.91 14.01 2.97
CA VAL A 110 4.75 14.48 3.73
C VAL A 110 5.05 14.46 5.23
N SER A 111 4.20 15.15 6.03
CA SER A 111 4.28 15.01 7.48
C SER A 111 3.67 13.68 7.94
N SER A 112 4.19 13.09 9.04
CA SER A 112 3.67 11.88 9.67
C SER A 112 2.18 12.00 10.01
N ARG A 113 1.73 13.18 10.44
CA ARG A 113 0.30 13.48 10.70
C ARG A 113 -0.54 13.38 9.43
N HIS A 114 -0.06 13.94 8.31
CA HIS A 114 -0.77 13.88 7.04
C HIS A 114 -0.86 12.44 6.52
N LEU A 115 0.25 11.71 6.57
CA LEU A 115 0.32 10.30 6.17
C LEU A 115 -0.66 9.44 6.98
N ASN A 116 -0.62 9.54 8.31
CA ASN A 116 -1.50 8.75 9.17
C ASN A 116 -2.97 9.09 8.95
N ARG A 117 -3.32 10.36 8.75
CA ARG A 117 -4.70 10.74 8.43
C ARG A 117 -5.17 10.14 7.09
N ALA A 118 -4.31 10.11 6.07
CA ALA A 118 -4.62 9.51 4.80
C ALA A 118 -4.78 7.98 4.92
N LEU A 119 -3.86 7.31 5.60
CA LEU A 119 -3.90 5.87 5.83
C LEU A 119 -5.15 5.45 6.63
N VAL A 120 -5.46 6.14 7.73
CA VAL A 120 -6.67 5.83 8.51
C VAL A 120 -7.94 6.04 7.69
N ALA A 121 -8.01 7.07 6.86
CA ALA A 121 -9.18 7.34 6.02
C ALA A 121 -9.39 6.29 4.92
N GLU A 122 -8.32 5.73 4.35
CA GLU A 122 -8.41 4.79 3.21
C GLU A 122 -8.36 3.31 3.65
N VAL A 123 -7.55 2.98 4.66
CA VAL A 123 -7.31 1.59 5.06
C VAL A 123 -7.61 1.31 6.54
N GLY A 124 -8.06 2.32 7.29
CA GLY A 124 -8.51 2.15 8.68
C GLY A 124 -7.38 1.97 9.70
N ALA A 125 -6.11 2.14 9.33
CA ALA A 125 -4.96 1.90 10.20
C ALA A 125 -3.85 2.94 10.01
N THR A 126 -3.10 3.21 11.08
CA THR A 126 -1.93 4.09 11.04
C THR A 126 -0.72 3.38 10.42
N SER A 127 0.29 4.15 9.99
CA SER A 127 1.56 3.61 9.49
C SER A 127 2.23 2.67 10.52
N GLY A 128 2.22 3.04 11.79
CA GLY A 128 2.78 2.22 12.87
C GLY A 128 2.06 0.87 13.03
N GLN A 129 0.72 0.86 12.96
CA GLN A 129 -0.07 -0.37 13.00
C GLN A 129 0.21 -1.27 11.80
N LEU A 130 0.25 -0.71 10.59
CA LEU A 130 0.55 -1.46 9.37
C LEU A 130 1.95 -2.08 9.42
N MET A 131 2.97 -1.32 9.83
CA MET A 131 4.33 -1.82 9.97
C MET A 131 4.44 -2.89 11.07
N ARG A 132 3.74 -2.71 12.20
CA ARG A 132 3.69 -3.72 13.27
C ARG A 132 3.09 -5.04 12.78
N THR A 133 1.97 -4.98 12.05
CA THR A 133 1.34 -6.14 11.42
C THR A 133 2.28 -6.82 10.41
N ARG A 134 2.96 -6.03 9.58
CA ARG A 134 3.94 -6.56 8.60
C ARG A 134 5.09 -7.30 9.29
N ARG A 135 5.68 -6.71 10.35
CA ARG A 135 6.73 -7.36 11.14
C ARG A 135 6.25 -8.66 11.78
N ALA A 136 5.02 -8.68 12.33
CA ALA A 136 4.44 -9.88 12.91
C ALA A 136 4.28 -11.00 11.86
N GLN A 137 3.79 -10.67 10.67
CA GLN A 137 3.65 -11.64 9.57
C GLN A 137 5.00 -12.17 9.08
N SER A 138 6.00 -11.29 8.92
CA SER A 138 7.35 -11.70 8.54
C SER A 138 7.97 -12.62 9.60
N ALA A 139 7.84 -12.27 10.87
CA ALA A 139 8.31 -13.09 11.98
C ALA A 139 7.62 -14.46 12.04
N ARG A 140 6.31 -14.51 11.82
CA ARG A 140 5.59 -15.78 11.73
C ARG A 140 6.13 -16.66 10.62
N LEU A 141 6.33 -16.10 9.42
CA LEU A 141 6.89 -16.83 8.28
C LEU A 141 8.26 -17.43 8.63
N LEU A 142 9.16 -16.64 9.24
CA LEU A 142 10.47 -17.10 9.66
C LEU A 142 10.39 -18.18 10.73
N LEU A 143 9.51 -18.03 11.74
CA LEU A 143 9.29 -19.06 12.77
C LEU A 143 8.79 -20.37 12.21
N GLU A 144 7.87 -20.31 11.23
CA GLU A 144 7.27 -21.50 10.60
C GLU A 144 8.18 -22.20 9.60
N GLN A 145 9.17 -21.48 9.03
CA GLN A 145 9.92 -22.02 7.88
C GLN A 145 11.43 -22.15 8.12
N THR A 146 11.95 -21.63 9.24
CA THR A 146 13.38 -21.63 9.51
C THR A 146 13.72 -22.09 10.92
N ASP A 147 14.98 -22.48 11.13
CA ASP A 147 15.56 -22.84 12.43
C ASP A 147 16.20 -21.66 13.15
N LEU A 148 16.06 -20.45 12.63
CA LEU A 148 16.60 -19.24 13.25
C LEU A 148 16.18 -19.13 14.72
N SER A 149 17.09 -18.68 15.58
CA SER A 149 16.74 -18.44 16.98
C SER A 149 15.60 -17.40 17.08
N ALA A 150 14.88 -17.39 18.19
CA ALA A 150 13.84 -16.38 18.41
C ALA A 150 14.40 -14.95 18.40
N ALA A 151 15.65 -14.77 18.80
CA ALA A 151 16.36 -13.51 18.76
C ALA A 151 16.66 -13.10 17.31
N ASP A 152 17.20 -14.01 16.51
CA ASP A 152 17.50 -13.75 15.10
C ASP A 152 16.21 -13.45 14.32
N VAL A 153 15.13 -14.20 14.56
CA VAL A 153 13.81 -13.92 13.96
C VAL A 153 13.31 -12.52 14.34
N ALA A 154 13.45 -12.12 15.61
CA ALA A 154 13.02 -10.80 16.07
C ALA A 154 13.75 -9.68 15.30
N PHE A 155 15.07 -9.74 15.23
CA PHE A 155 15.84 -8.71 14.55
C PHE A 155 15.69 -8.76 13.03
N THR A 156 15.66 -9.94 12.41
CA THR A 156 15.43 -10.10 10.96
C THR A 156 14.05 -9.58 10.55
N ALA A 157 13.04 -9.78 11.39
CA ALA A 157 11.69 -9.24 11.15
C ALA A 157 11.55 -7.73 11.45
N GLY A 158 12.62 -7.07 11.91
CA GLY A 158 12.68 -5.62 12.13
C GLY A 158 12.12 -5.16 13.48
N PHE A 159 12.13 -6.03 14.51
CA PHE A 159 11.84 -5.62 15.89
C PHE A 159 13.09 -5.03 16.56
N GLY A 160 12.88 -3.99 17.36
CA GLY A 160 13.95 -3.36 18.13
C GLY A 160 14.40 -4.16 19.36
N SER A 161 13.62 -5.16 19.80
CA SER A 161 13.96 -6.05 20.91
C SER A 161 13.18 -7.35 20.86
N VAL A 162 13.75 -8.41 21.48
CA VAL A 162 13.09 -9.71 21.66
C VAL A 162 11.83 -9.59 22.53
N ARG A 163 11.82 -8.66 23.50
CA ARG A 163 10.64 -8.40 24.33
C ARG A 163 9.49 -7.89 23.49
N GLN A 164 9.71 -6.83 22.69
CA GLN A 164 8.71 -6.27 21.79
C GLN A 164 8.19 -7.33 20.80
N PHE A 165 9.07 -8.14 20.25
CA PHE A 165 8.71 -9.25 19.36
C PHE A 165 7.76 -10.23 20.07
N ASN A 166 8.10 -10.71 21.28
CA ASN A 166 7.27 -11.65 22.03
C ASN A 166 5.88 -11.07 22.31
N ASP A 167 5.80 -9.80 22.70
CA ASP A 167 4.54 -9.12 23.01
C ASP A 167 3.68 -8.99 21.73
N VAL A 168 4.27 -8.58 20.62
CA VAL A 168 3.55 -8.43 19.35
C VAL A 168 3.08 -9.76 18.80
N ILE A 169 3.91 -10.81 18.85
CA ILE A 169 3.52 -12.16 18.38
C ILE A 169 2.35 -12.69 19.20
N ARG A 170 2.41 -12.53 20.51
CA ARG A 170 1.33 -12.98 21.40
C ARG A 170 0.03 -12.20 21.15
N GLU A 171 0.13 -10.89 20.97
CA GLU A 171 -1.04 -10.05 20.67
C GLU A 171 -1.68 -10.38 19.31
N HIS A 172 -0.87 -10.61 18.26
CA HIS A 172 -1.39 -10.86 16.91
C HIS A 172 -1.91 -12.27 16.68
N PHE A 173 -1.27 -13.26 17.30
CA PHE A 173 -1.56 -14.68 17.00
C PHE A 173 -2.11 -15.46 18.20
N GLY A 174 -2.22 -14.85 19.39
CA GLY A 174 -2.65 -15.52 20.59
C GLY A 174 -1.70 -16.63 21.09
N GLN A 175 -0.50 -16.72 20.50
CA GLN A 175 0.49 -17.77 20.73
C GLN A 175 1.87 -17.17 20.97
N THR A 176 2.69 -17.93 21.71
CA THR A 176 4.12 -17.57 21.86
C THR A 176 4.90 -17.94 20.59
N PRO A 177 6.07 -17.33 20.33
CA PRO A 177 6.94 -17.73 19.22
C PRO A 177 7.29 -19.21 19.21
N ARG A 178 7.46 -19.81 20.41
CA ARG A 178 7.71 -21.25 20.54
C ARG A 178 6.52 -22.09 20.11
N GLN A 179 5.31 -21.68 20.44
CA GLN A 179 4.08 -22.38 20.03
C GLN A 179 3.81 -22.27 18.54
N LEU A 180 4.13 -21.12 17.91
CA LEU A 180 4.05 -20.96 16.45
C LEU A 180 5.03 -21.87 15.72
N ARG A 181 6.17 -22.19 16.32
CA ARG A 181 7.18 -23.11 15.74
C ARG A 181 6.78 -24.59 15.85
N VAL A 182 5.99 -24.95 16.86
CA VAL A 182 5.53 -26.32 17.08
C VAL A 182 4.46 -26.68 16.04
N GLY A 183 4.79 -27.50 15.06
CA GLY A 183 3.89 -27.94 13.98
C GLY A 183 4.50 -27.78 12.57
N THR A 184 5.56 -27.05 12.46
CA THR A 184 6.36 -26.97 11.23
C THR A 184 7.60 -27.82 11.44
N GLY A 185 7.71 -28.92 10.70
CA GLY A 185 8.95 -29.72 10.66
C GLY A 185 10.07 -28.82 10.20
N ALA A 186 10.81 -28.25 11.15
CA ALA A 186 11.98 -27.41 10.91
C ALA A 186 12.93 -28.21 10.02
N ARG A 187 13.27 -27.65 8.87
CA ARG A 187 14.28 -28.23 7.99
C ARG A 187 15.58 -27.49 8.25
N SER A 188 16.57 -28.23 8.67
CA SER A 188 17.94 -27.74 8.77
C SER A 188 18.35 -27.18 7.42
N SER A 189 18.45 -25.85 7.32
CA SER A 189 19.14 -25.22 6.21
C SER A 189 20.67 -25.33 6.48
N SER A 190 21.44 -25.54 5.43
CA SER A 190 22.90 -25.47 5.55
C SER A 190 23.32 -24.10 6.07
N ALA A 191 24.42 -24.05 6.83
CA ALA A 191 24.91 -22.79 7.42
C ALA A 191 25.00 -21.69 6.35
N GLY A 192 24.32 -20.55 6.60
CA GLY A 192 24.30 -19.41 5.67
C GLY A 192 23.21 -19.46 4.58
N THR A 193 22.34 -20.48 4.60
CA THR A 193 21.22 -20.57 3.63
C THR A 193 19.88 -20.48 4.36
N LEU A 194 18.95 -19.70 3.81
CA LEU A 194 17.57 -19.60 4.28
C LEU A 194 16.63 -20.19 3.24
N ASP A 195 16.00 -21.32 3.56
CA ASP A 195 15.01 -21.96 2.68
C ASP A 195 13.61 -21.54 3.07
N LEU A 196 12.89 -20.87 2.15
CA LEU A 196 11.51 -20.45 2.34
C LEU A 196 10.58 -21.22 1.40
N ARG A 197 9.47 -21.75 1.92
CA ARG A 197 8.43 -22.36 1.12
C ARG A 197 7.27 -21.41 0.91
N LEU A 198 7.07 -20.96 -0.33
CA LEU A 198 5.96 -20.10 -0.69
C LEU A 198 4.75 -20.95 -1.08
N LYS A 199 3.57 -20.66 -0.50
CA LYS A 199 2.30 -21.24 -0.90
C LYS A 199 1.75 -20.44 -2.09
N LEU A 200 1.55 -21.11 -3.22
CA LEU A 200 0.99 -20.50 -4.41
C LEU A 200 -0.54 -20.72 -4.45
N ARG A 201 -1.27 -19.72 -4.90
CA ARG A 201 -2.72 -19.81 -5.12
C ARG A 201 -2.99 -20.19 -6.57
N PRO A 202 -3.58 -21.35 -6.87
CA PRO A 202 -3.97 -21.71 -8.24
C PRO A 202 -5.06 -20.78 -8.80
N PRO A 203 -5.09 -20.55 -10.13
CA PRO A 203 -4.11 -21.01 -11.11
C PRO A 203 -2.84 -20.15 -11.11
N TYR A 204 -1.66 -20.79 -11.18
CA TYR A 204 -0.38 -20.08 -11.19
C TYR A 204 0.56 -20.69 -12.24
N ALA A 205 1.04 -19.90 -13.17
CA ALA A 205 1.91 -20.36 -14.26
C ALA A 205 3.37 -20.49 -13.80
N VAL A 206 3.63 -21.46 -12.90
CA VAL A 206 4.96 -21.67 -12.27
C VAL A 206 6.08 -21.74 -13.29
N ASP A 207 5.90 -22.55 -14.33
CA ASP A 207 6.96 -22.78 -15.33
C ASP A 207 7.27 -21.52 -16.15
N ALA A 208 6.27 -20.69 -16.42
CA ALA A 208 6.46 -19.40 -17.09
C ALA A 208 7.25 -18.43 -16.21
N VAL A 209 6.94 -18.37 -14.92
CA VAL A 209 7.65 -17.51 -13.95
C VAL A 209 9.08 -17.98 -13.74
N LEU A 210 9.30 -19.27 -13.53
CA LEU A 210 10.64 -19.83 -13.37
C LEU A 210 11.48 -19.67 -14.64
N GLY A 211 10.86 -19.86 -15.81
CA GLY A 211 11.53 -19.62 -17.08
C GLY A 211 11.89 -18.13 -17.29
N TRP A 212 11.05 -17.23 -16.79
CA TRP A 212 11.37 -15.78 -16.80
C TRP A 212 12.52 -15.49 -15.86
N LEU A 213 12.48 -15.98 -14.60
CA LEU A 213 13.53 -15.80 -13.62
C LEU A 213 14.87 -16.36 -14.11
N ALA A 214 14.88 -17.55 -14.71
CA ALA A 214 16.09 -18.15 -15.26
C ALA A 214 16.74 -17.30 -16.37
N ARG A 215 15.92 -16.66 -17.23
CA ARG A 215 16.43 -15.77 -18.28
C ARG A 215 16.98 -14.45 -17.76
N HIS A 216 16.56 -14.02 -16.57
CA HIS A 216 16.95 -12.75 -15.97
C HIS A 216 17.87 -12.93 -14.74
N ALA A 217 18.23 -14.16 -14.44
CA ALA A 217 19.12 -14.49 -13.35
C ALA A 217 20.49 -13.81 -13.53
N VAL A 218 21.02 -13.21 -12.48
CA VAL A 218 22.34 -12.62 -12.49
C VAL A 218 23.37 -13.68 -12.15
N PRO A 219 24.29 -14.01 -13.05
CA PRO A 219 25.33 -15.02 -12.82
C PRO A 219 26.11 -14.75 -11.52
N GLY A 220 26.25 -15.77 -10.67
CA GLY A 220 26.95 -15.67 -9.39
C GLY A 220 26.11 -15.08 -8.24
N VAL A 221 24.93 -14.53 -8.53
CA VAL A 221 23.97 -14.02 -7.54
C VAL A 221 22.74 -14.93 -7.50
N ASP A 222 22.13 -15.16 -8.64
CA ASP A 222 20.90 -15.94 -8.75
C ASP A 222 21.21 -17.30 -9.38
N ASP A 223 20.60 -18.35 -8.80
CA ASP A 223 20.58 -19.69 -9.35
C ASP A 223 19.12 -20.15 -9.47
N VAL A 224 18.67 -20.40 -10.69
CA VAL A 224 17.29 -20.81 -10.98
C VAL A 224 17.30 -22.15 -11.66
N ASP A 225 16.78 -23.15 -10.98
CA ASP A 225 16.57 -24.49 -11.54
C ASP A 225 15.07 -24.74 -11.80
N PRO A 226 14.60 -24.59 -13.05
CA PRO A 226 13.22 -24.86 -13.40
C PRO A 226 12.80 -26.33 -13.20
N GLY A 227 13.73 -27.27 -13.30
CA GLY A 227 13.46 -28.71 -13.15
C GLY A 227 13.10 -29.09 -11.73
N THR A 228 13.84 -28.57 -10.75
CA THR A 228 13.55 -28.76 -9.32
C THR A 228 12.65 -27.70 -8.74
N ARG A 229 12.27 -26.69 -9.52
CA ARG A 229 11.48 -25.53 -9.11
C ARG A 229 12.09 -24.79 -7.92
N ARG A 230 13.41 -24.60 -7.96
CA ARG A 230 14.18 -23.87 -6.94
C ARG A 230 14.72 -22.57 -7.50
N VAL A 231 14.68 -21.54 -6.66
CA VAL A 231 15.36 -20.27 -6.91
C VAL A 231 16.22 -20.00 -5.68
N ALA A 232 17.50 -19.81 -5.89
CA ALA A 232 18.44 -19.39 -4.85
C ALA A 232 19.02 -18.04 -5.22
N THR A 233 19.05 -17.12 -4.27
CA THR A 233 19.69 -15.80 -4.43
C THR A 233 20.71 -15.62 -3.34
N ARG A 234 21.90 -15.17 -3.70
CA ARG A 234 22.97 -14.86 -2.74
C ARG A 234 22.95 -13.38 -2.40
N THR A 235 23.07 -13.06 -1.12
CA THR A 235 23.33 -11.70 -0.69
C THR A 235 24.81 -11.37 -0.95
N ILE A 236 25.08 -10.33 -1.72
CA ILE A 236 26.43 -9.77 -1.88
C ILE A 236 26.54 -8.63 -0.87
N ASP A 237 27.63 -8.61 -0.10
CA ASP A 237 27.89 -7.59 0.90
C ASP A 237 27.77 -6.18 0.32
N GLY A 238 26.88 -5.37 0.89
CA GLY A 238 26.65 -3.97 0.51
C GLY A 238 25.62 -3.73 -0.61
N VAL A 239 25.09 -4.77 -1.25
CA VAL A 239 24.00 -4.64 -2.22
C VAL A 239 22.73 -5.23 -1.60
N GLY A 240 21.79 -4.36 -1.23
CA GLY A 240 20.48 -4.80 -0.77
C GLY A 240 19.80 -5.59 -1.89
N VAL A 241 19.47 -6.86 -1.61
CA VAL A 241 18.62 -7.66 -2.51
C VAL A 241 17.28 -6.94 -2.63
N PRO A 242 16.78 -6.64 -3.84
CA PRO A 242 15.44 -6.11 -3.97
C PRO A 242 14.45 -7.15 -3.41
N ALA A 243 13.81 -6.80 -2.29
CA ALA A 243 12.83 -7.64 -1.61
C ALA A 243 11.52 -7.62 -2.41
N TRP A 244 11.47 -8.40 -3.50
CA TRP A 244 10.23 -8.65 -4.23
C TRP A 244 10.11 -10.14 -4.58
N LEU A 245 10.03 -10.93 -3.54
CA LEU A 245 9.46 -12.26 -3.57
C LEU A 245 8.23 -12.28 -2.68
#